data_b9b607ff5a1e3096ebcab4659c208dc4
#
_entry.id   b9b607ff5a1e3096ebcab4659c208dc4
#
_cell.length_a   1.000
_cell.length_b   1.000
_cell.length_c   1.000
_cell.angle_alpha   90.00
_cell.angle_beta   90.00
_cell.angle_gamma   90.00
#
_symmetry.space_group_name_H-M   'P 1'
#
loop_
_entity.id
_entity.type
_entity.pdbx_description
1 polymer ?
#
loop_
_entity_poly.entity_id
_entity_poly.type
_entity_poly.pdbx_seq_one_letter_code
_entity_poly.pdbx_strand_id
1 'polypeptide(L)'
;MNKNKAIRENKMRKDIINYLIDFPLFDALKGNQLNIVAEHMNYYEIDKGEILFKEGDKGDYICFVLDGVIDVLKKSVTGDSIVISVLPKGRSFGEMSILDNFPRSATAKARTKSSFLTLNQMGFDTILKDYPQIGITILKGISRILSQNLRQTSSRLADYILPIA
;
A
#
# COMPACT_ATOMS: atom_id res chain seq x y z
N MET A 1 9.47 -30.21 12.04
CA MET A 1 8.72 -29.23 11.20
C MET A 1 7.65 -29.97 10.40
N ASN A 2 6.37 -29.65 10.57
CA ASN A 2 5.28 -30.47 10.04
C ASN A 2 5.15 -30.26 8.52
N LYS A 3 5.26 -31.34 7.71
CA LYS A 3 5.19 -31.32 6.23
C LYS A 3 3.98 -30.52 5.70
N ASN A 4 2.84 -30.62 6.37
CA ASN A 4 1.61 -29.91 5.98
C ASN A 4 1.71 -28.38 6.18
N LYS A 5 2.48 -27.91 7.17
CA LYS A 5 2.72 -26.47 7.41
C LYS A 5 3.60 -25.91 6.29
N ALA A 6 4.69 -26.60 5.94
CA ALA A 6 5.59 -26.19 4.86
C ALA A 6 4.91 -26.16 3.48
N ILE A 7 3.96 -27.10 3.21
CA ILE A 7 3.19 -27.12 1.95
C ILE A 7 2.23 -25.94 1.89
N ARG A 8 1.55 -25.57 3.00
CA ARG A 8 0.65 -24.40 3.06
C ARG A 8 1.43 -23.09 2.90
N GLU A 9 2.58 -22.96 3.55
CA GLU A 9 3.46 -21.79 3.42
C GLU A 9 3.96 -21.61 1.99
N ASN A 10 4.40 -22.69 1.33
CA ASN A 10 4.83 -22.66 -0.07
C ASN A 10 3.69 -22.31 -1.05
N LYS A 11 2.47 -22.79 -0.82
CA LYS A 11 1.31 -22.44 -1.64
C LYS A 11 0.97 -20.96 -1.49
N MET A 12 0.88 -20.49 -0.25
CA MET A 12 0.59 -19.07 0.05
C MET A 12 1.67 -18.13 -0.53
N ARG A 13 2.94 -18.51 -0.47
CA ARG A 13 4.04 -17.74 -1.06
C ARG A 13 3.94 -17.64 -2.60
N LYS A 14 3.58 -18.73 -3.29
CA LYS A 14 3.33 -18.69 -4.75
C LYS A 14 2.17 -17.77 -5.10
N ASP A 15 1.11 -17.80 -4.31
CA ASP A 15 -0.05 -16.93 -4.51
C ASP A 15 0.34 -15.45 -4.32
N ILE A 16 1.15 -15.15 -3.30
CA ILE A 16 1.68 -13.78 -3.07
C ILE A 16 2.50 -13.30 -4.27
N ILE A 17 3.41 -14.11 -4.81
CA ILE A 17 4.22 -13.74 -5.97
C ILE A 17 3.34 -13.39 -7.18
N ASN A 18 2.31 -14.21 -7.44
CA ASN A 18 1.36 -13.96 -8.53
C ASN A 18 0.63 -12.61 -8.33
N TYR A 19 0.32 -12.24 -7.09
CA TYR A 19 -0.26 -10.95 -6.80
C TYR A 19 0.73 -9.79 -6.99
N LEU A 20 2.00 -9.96 -6.58
CA LEU A 20 3.00 -8.88 -6.68
C LEU A 20 3.24 -8.43 -8.13
N ILE A 21 3.12 -9.32 -9.09
CA ILE A 21 3.28 -9.02 -10.52
C ILE A 21 2.24 -7.99 -11.01
N ASP A 22 1.06 -7.94 -10.39
CA ASP A 22 -0.01 -7.01 -10.76
C ASP A 22 0.22 -5.57 -10.27
N PHE A 23 1.24 -5.34 -9.45
CA PHE A 23 1.53 -4.01 -8.91
C PHE A 23 2.68 -3.31 -9.65
N PRO A 24 2.44 -2.12 -10.23
CA PRO A 24 3.47 -1.33 -10.93
C PRO A 24 4.71 -1.02 -10.09
N LEU A 25 4.57 -1.07 -8.77
CA LEU A 25 5.68 -0.87 -7.83
C LEU A 25 6.76 -1.94 -7.99
N PHE A 26 6.39 -3.15 -8.39
CA PHE A 26 7.29 -4.30 -8.51
C PHE A 26 7.63 -4.68 -9.96
N ASP A 27 7.18 -3.92 -10.97
CA ASP A 27 7.35 -4.23 -12.42
C ASP A 27 8.80 -4.52 -12.82
N ALA A 28 9.77 -3.86 -12.18
CA ALA A 28 11.19 -4.03 -12.47
C ALA A 28 11.83 -5.21 -11.73
N LEU A 29 11.10 -5.89 -10.82
CA LEU A 29 11.58 -7.07 -10.10
C LEU A 29 11.21 -8.35 -10.86
N LYS A 30 12.12 -9.32 -10.88
CA LYS A 30 11.94 -10.57 -11.62
C LYS A 30 12.42 -11.78 -10.81
N GLY A 31 11.79 -12.93 -11.04
CA GLY A 31 12.23 -14.23 -10.54
C GLY A 31 12.46 -14.22 -9.03
N ASN A 32 13.71 -14.50 -8.61
CA ASN A 32 14.05 -14.59 -7.18
C ASN A 32 13.86 -13.30 -6.38
N GLN A 33 13.90 -12.15 -7.02
CA GLN A 33 13.68 -10.86 -6.34
C GLN A 33 12.24 -10.74 -5.81
N LEU A 34 11.25 -11.21 -6.56
CA LEU A 34 9.85 -11.27 -6.10
C LEU A 34 9.67 -12.26 -4.95
N ASN A 35 10.42 -13.40 -4.96
CA ASN A 35 10.42 -14.33 -3.85
C ASN A 35 10.89 -13.67 -2.54
N ILE A 36 11.98 -12.90 -2.60
CA ILE A 36 12.52 -12.17 -1.44
C ILE A 36 11.49 -11.18 -0.90
N VAL A 37 10.83 -10.40 -1.77
CA VAL A 37 9.78 -9.47 -1.34
C VAL A 37 8.60 -10.22 -0.71
N ALA A 38 8.15 -11.33 -1.33
CA ALA A 38 7.04 -12.14 -0.84
C ALA A 38 7.28 -12.73 0.57
N GLU A 39 8.54 -12.97 0.94
CA GLU A 39 8.92 -13.47 2.28
C GLU A 39 8.61 -12.46 3.39
N HIS A 40 8.53 -11.18 3.06
CA HIS A 40 8.24 -10.08 4.00
C HIS A 40 6.79 -9.58 3.91
N MET A 41 5.94 -10.23 3.08
CA MET A 41 4.54 -9.87 2.92
C MET A 41 3.62 -10.68 3.83
N ASN A 42 2.55 -10.01 4.31
CA ASN A 42 1.48 -10.65 5.06
C ASN A 42 0.14 -10.43 4.35
N TYR A 43 -0.72 -11.44 4.35
CA TYR A 43 -2.06 -11.38 3.77
C TYR A 43 -3.10 -11.07 4.85
N TYR A 44 -4.05 -10.18 4.54
CA TYR A 44 -5.16 -9.80 5.40
C TYR A 44 -6.46 -9.69 4.62
N GLU A 45 -7.56 -9.92 5.33
CA GLU A 45 -8.91 -9.63 4.88
C GLU A 45 -9.57 -8.64 5.84
N ILE A 46 -10.51 -7.85 5.31
CA ILE A 46 -11.27 -6.88 6.07
C ILE A 46 -12.71 -6.84 5.54
N ASP A 47 -13.69 -6.76 6.43
CA ASP A 47 -15.09 -6.70 6.05
C ASP A 47 -15.51 -5.27 5.68
N LYS A 48 -16.59 -5.17 4.89
CA LYS A 48 -17.16 -3.88 4.48
C LYS A 48 -17.44 -2.99 5.69
N GLY A 49 -16.96 -1.75 5.63
CA GLY A 49 -17.18 -0.72 6.64
C GLY A 49 -16.13 -0.70 7.75
N GLU A 50 -15.26 -1.70 7.84
CA GLU A 50 -14.17 -1.69 8.80
C GLU A 50 -13.06 -0.70 8.42
N ILE A 51 -12.35 -0.22 9.44
CA ILE A 51 -11.25 0.75 9.31
C ILE A 51 -9.93 0.00 9.48
N LEU A 52 -9.05 0.11 8.48
CA LEU A 52 -7.70 -0.45 8.54
C LEU A 52 -6.80 0.36 9.49
N PHE A 53 -6.84 1.68 9.35
CA PHE A 53 -6.16 2.64 10.22
C PHE A 53 -6.85 4.00 10.12
N LYS A 54 -6.66 4.83 11.14
CA LYS A 54 -7.20 6.17 11.22
C LYS A 54 -6.13 7.22 10.94
N GLU A 55 -6.55 8.39 10.46
CA GLU A 55 -5.71 9.58 10.42
C GLU A 55 -5.10 9.87 11.80
N GLY A 56 -3.79 10.09 11.85
CA GLY A 56 -3.04 10.30 13.08
C GLY A 56 -2.49 9.04 13.75
N ASP A 57 -2.93 7.84 13.34
CA ASP A 57 -2.35 6.59 13.85
C ASP A 57 -0.87 6.46 13.44
N LYS A 58 -0.10 5.69 14.23
CA LYS A 58 1.24 5.30 13.83
C LYS A 58 1.16 4.46 12.55
N GLY A 59 1.98 4.81 11.55
CA GLY A 59 2.07 4.08 10.29
C GLY A 59 3.38 3.30 10.19
N ASP A 60 3.29 1.97 10.10
CA ASP A 60 4.45 1.07 10.04
C ASP A 60 4.31 -0.03 8.97
N TYR A 61 3.40 0.14 8.00
CA TYR A 61 3.24 -0.77 6.86
C TYR A 61 2.65 -0.09 5.64
N ILE A 62 2.96 -0.64 4.46
CA ILE A 62 2.32 -0.33 3.16
C ILE A 62 1.28 -1.40 2.88
N CYS A 63 0.13 -1.02 2.29
CA CYS A 63 -0.91 -1.92 1.83
C CYS A 63 -0.95 -2.02 0.31
N PHE A 64 -1.31 -3.21 -0.21
CA PHE A 64 -1.49 -3.54 -1.61
C PHE A 64 -2.85 -4.23 -1.81
N VAL A 65 -3.81 -3.58 -2.44
CA VAL A 65 -5.18 -4.09 -2.59
C VAL A 65 -5.23 -5.23 -3.61
N LEU A 66 -5.58 -6.43 -3.15
CA LEU A 66 -5.71 -7.64 -4.00
C LEU A 66 -7.11 -7.79 -4.56
N ASP A 67 -8.11 -7.47 -3.75
CA ASP A 67 -9.52 -7.50 -4.12
C ASP A 67 -10.32 -6.50 -3.29
N GLY A 68 -11.46 -6.07 -3.82
CA GLY A 68 -12.32 -5.09 -3.17
C GLY A 68 -11.91 -3.64 -3.44
N VAL A 69 -12.40 -2.74 -2.58
CA VAL A 69 -12.25 -1.29 -2.72
C VAL A 69 -12.05 -0.64 -1.35
N ILE A 70 -11.02 0.19 -1.23
CA ILE A 70 -10.69 0.95 -0.02
C ILE A 70 -10.96 2.45 -0.27
N ASP A 71 -11.66 3.09 0.65
CA ASP A 71 -11.83 4.54 0.71
C ASP A 71 -10.72 5.16 1.54
N VAL A 72 -10.14 6.24 1.02
CA VAL A 72 -9.24 7.12 1.75
C VAL A 72 -10.02 8.37 2.16
N LEU A 73 -10.16 8.57 3.47
CA LEU A 73 -10.94 9.66 4.04
C LEU A 73 -10.03 10.66 4.75
N LYS A 74 -10.37 11.93 4.62
CA LYS A 74 -9.73 13.05 5.32
C LYS A 74 -10.78 13.81 6.11
N LYS A 75 -10.44 14.28 7.30
CA LYS A 75 -11.29 15.20 8.05
C LYS A 75 -11.27 16.57 7.40
N SER A 76 -12.46 17.15 7.16
CA SER A 76 -12.62 18.53 6.74
C SER A 76 -12.38 19.49 7.90
N VAL A 77 -12.32 20.77 7.62
CA VAL A 77 -12.25 21.83 8.65
C VAL A 77 -13.49 21.86 9.54
N THR A 78 -14.63 21.35 9.07
CA THR A 78 -15.87 21.20 9.84
C THR A 78 -15.92 19.91 10.66
N GLY A 79 -14.92 19.02 10.53
CA GLY A 79 -14.83 17.75 11.24
C GLY A 79 -15.47 16.57 10.50
N ASP A 80 -16.10 16.79 9.35
CA ASP A 80 -16.71 15.73 8.53
C ASP A 80 -15.65 14.87 7.84
N SER A 81 -15.94 13.60 7.68
CA SER A 81 -15.07 12.69 6.92
C SER A 81 -15.40 12.74 5.43
N ILE A 82 -14.48 13.20 4.61
CA ILE A 82 -14.62 13.32 3.16
C ILE A 82 -13.76 12.25 2.47
N VAL A 83 -14.34 11.51 1.52
CA VAL A 83 -13.59 10.58 0.67
C VAL A 83 -12.76 11.38 -0.33
N ILE A 84 -11.43 11.35 -0.17
CA ILE A 84 -10.49 12.06 -1.05
C ILE A 84 -9.92 11.17 -2.15
N SER A 85 -9.98 9.84 -1.97
CA SER A 85 -9.54 8.86 -2.97
C SER A 85 -10.26 7.53 -2.80
N VAL A 86 -10.38 6.79 -3.87
CA VAL A 86 -10.95 5.45 -3.93
C VAL A 86 -9.92 4.52 -4.55
N LEU A 87 -9.56 3.47 -3.84
CA LEU A 87 -8.47 2.57 -4.19
C LEU A 87 -9.02 1.17 -4.53
N PRO A 88 -9.18 0.84 -5.81
CA PRO A 88 -9.56 -0.50 -6.25
C PRO A 88 -8.35 -1.46 -6.22
N LYS A 89 -8.59 -2.72 -6.58
CA LYS A 89 -7.55 -3.72 -6.86
C LYS A 89 -6.38 -3.15 -7.66
N GLY A 90 -5.15 -3.55 -7.33
CA GLY A 90 -3.91 -3.12 -7.98
C GLY A 90 -3.35 -1.78 -7.46
N ARG A 91 -4.01 -1.15 -6.48
CA ARG A 91 -3.52 0.09 -5.86
C ARG A 91 -2.77 -0.22 -4.56
N SER A 92 -1.74 0.58 -4.29
CA SER A 92 -1.03 0.60 -3.01
C SER A 92 -1.29 1.91 -2.26
N PHE A 93 -1.19 1.88 -0.93
CA PHE A 93 -1.39 3.04 -0.07
C PHE A 93 -0.69 2.87 1.28
N GLY A 94 -0.54 3.97 2.02
CA GLY A 94 0.11 3.98 3.33
C GLY A 94 1.63 4.02 3.26
N GLU A 95 2.20 4.26 2.08
CA GLU A 95 3.64 4.33 1.81
C GLU A 95 4.34 5.52 2.48
N MET A 96 3.63 6.63 2.69
CA MET A 96 4.22 7.85 3.23
C MET A 96 4.82 7.60 4.62
N SER A 97 4.05 7.02 5.53
CA SER A 97 4.48 6.80 6.91
C SER A 97 5.68 5.87 7.05
N ILE A 98 5.89 4.94 6.10
CA ILE A 98 7.05 4.03 6.13
C ILE A 98 8.32 4.72 5.63
N LEU A 99 8.18 5.82 4.88
CA LEU A 99 9.30 6.61 4.35
C LEU A 99 9.77 7.69 5.32
N ASP A 100 8.84 8.38 5.96
CA ASP A 100 9.11 9.59 6.76
C ASP A 100 8.82 9.44 8.26
N ASN A 101 8.29 8.27 8.68
CA ASN A 101 7.89 7.98 10.06
C ASN A 101 6.83 8.95 10.63
N PHE A 102 6.13 9.71 9.77
CA PHE A 102 4.99 10.53 10.19
C PHE A 102 3.73 9.67 10.43
N PRO A 103 2.82 10.14 11.29
CA PRO A 103 1.51 9.50 11.46
C PRO A 103 0.74 9.38 10.14
N ARG A 104 -0.24 8.46 10.09
CA ARG A 104 -1.12 8.27 8.94
C ARG A 104 -1.76 9.59 8.53
N SER A 105 -1.59 10.00 7.29
CA SER A 105 -2.09 11.26 6.75
C SER A 105 -3.61 11.27 6.49
N ALA A 106 -4.24 10.09 6.49
CA ALA A 106 -5.66 9.91 6.22
C ALA A 106 -6.17 8.60 6.84
N THR A 107 -7.50 8.43 6.90
CA THR A 107 -8.15 7.18 7.33
C THR A 107 -8.38 6.28 6.13
N ALA A 108 -8.07 4.97 6.25
CA ALA A 108 -8.37 3.95 5.26
C ALA A 108 -9.52 3.07 5.76
N LYS A 109 -10.61 2.98 4.97
CA LYS A 109 -11.84 2.24 5.30
C LYS A 109 -12.26 1.34 4.15
N ALA A 110 -12.64 0.11 4.43
CA ALA A 110 -13.12 -0.82 3.43
C ALA A 110 -14.52 -0.41 2.93
N ARG A 111 -14.63 -0.04 1.65
CA ARG A 111 -15.92 0.24 0.99
C ARG A 111 -16.69 -1.05 0.71
N THR A 112 -15.97 -2.11 0.36
CA THR A 112 -16.47 -3.47 0.17
C THR A 112 -15.65 -4.43 1.02
N LYS A 113 -16.08 -5.70 1.17
CA LYS A 113 -15.17 -6.73 1.67
C LYS A 113 -13.93 -6.72 0.79
N SER A 114 -12.75 -6.70 1.38
CA SER A 114 -11.49 -6.51 0.67
C SER A 114 -10.39 -7.42 1.21
N SER A 115 -9.43 -7.75 0.36
CA SER A 115 -8.19 -8.41 0.77
C SER A 115 -6.97 -7.63 0.30
N PHE A 116 -5.89 -7.71 1.05
CA PHE A 116 -4.68 -6.95 0.77
C PHE A 116 -3.44 -7.63 1.34
N LEU A 117 -2.29 -7.32 0.74
CA LEU A 117 -0.98 -7.62 1.30
C LEU A 117 -0.46 -6.41 2.06
N THR A 118 0.38 -6.66 3.06
CA THR A 118 1.14 -5.62 3.73
C THR A 118 2.64 -5.93 3.70
N LEU A 119 3.45 -4.89 3.52
CA LEU A 119 4.88 -4.87 3.79
C LEU A 119 5.11 -3.95 4.99
N ASN A 120 5.52 -4.51 6.12
CA ASN A 120 5.78 -3.71 7.31
C ASN A 120 7.18 -3.07 7.30
N GLN A 121 7.40 -2.09 8.20
CA GLN A 121 8.66 -1.35 8.33
C GLN A 121 9.85 -2.29 8.48
N MET A 122 9.76 -3.28 9.37
CA MET A 122 10.86 -4.22 9.62
C MET A 122 11.23 -5.04 8.38
N GLY A 123 10.24 -5.52 7.62
CA GLY A 123 10.46 -6.24 6.36
C GLY A 123 11.07 -5.34 5.30
N PHE A 124 10.59 -4.09 5.20
CA PHE A 124 11.13 -3.09 4.28
C PHE A 124 12.59 -2.75 4.61
N ASP A 125 12.91 -2.50 5.88
CA ASP A 125 14.27 -2.20 6.35
C ASP A 125 15.21 -3.39 6.12
N THR A 126 14.73 -4.63 6.33
CA THR A 126 15.49 -5.84 6.02
C THR A 126 15.81 -5.92 4.52
N ILE A 127 14.84 -5.66 3.65
CA ILE A 127 15.07 -5.63 2.19
C ILE A 127 16.09 -4.55 1.82
N LEU A 128 15.98 -3.36 2.39
CA LEU A 128 16.92 -2.26 2.11
C LEU A 128 18.34 -2.62 2.54
N LYS A 129 18.50 -3.27 3.68
CA LYS A 129 19.81 -3.64 4.25
C LYS A 129 20.44 -4.82 3.53
N ASP A 130 19.70 -5.91 3.36
CA ASP A 130 20.24 -7.19 2.92
C ASP A 130 20.16 -7.39 1.40
N TYR A 131 19.23 -6.67 0.74
CA TYR A 131 18.99 -6.71 -0.71
C TYR A 131 18.87 -5.30 -1.31
N PRO A 132 19.92 -4.45 -1.22
CA PRO A 132 19.84 -3.03 -1.54
C PRO A 132 19.34 -2.73 -2.96
N GLN A 133 19.63 -3.58 -3.95
CA GLN A 133 19.13 -3.38 -5.33
C GLN A 133 17.60 -3.55 -5.43
N ILE A 134 17.03 -4.49 -4.65
CA ILE A 134 15.57 -4.66 -4.53
C ILE A 134 14.98 -3.45 -3.81
N GLY A 135 15.59 -3.06 -2.69
CA GLY A 135 15.17 -1.90 -1.91
C GLY A 135 15.13 -0.61 -2.74
N ILE A 136 16.20 -0.33 -3.53
CA ILE A 136 16.27 0.81 -4.44
C ILE A 136 15.15 0.75 -5.50
N THR A 137 14.86 -0.44 -6.03
CA THR A 137 13.78 -0.62 -7.01
C THR A 137 12.42 -0.29 -6.40
N ILE A 138 12.16 -0.77 -5.19
CA ILE A 138 10.92 -0.47 -4.44
C ILE A 138 10.84 1.04 -4.16
N LEU A 139 11.90 1.67 -3.66
CA LEU A 139 11.93 3.12 -3.39
C LEU A 139 11.65 3.95 -4.65
N LYS A 140 12.23 3.58 -5.80
CA LYS A 140 11.92 4.23 -7.09
C LYS A 140 10.45 4.04 -7.49
N GLY A 141 9.88 2.87 -7.24
CA GLY A 141 8.45 2.59 -7.45
C GLY A 141 7.56 3.47 -6.59
N ILE A 142 7.83 3.56 -5.30
CA ILE A 142 7.12 4.43 -4.36
C ILE A 142 7.24 5.90 -4.79
N SER A 143 8.45 6.37 -5.11
CA SER A 143 8.68 7.75 -5.55
C SER A 143 7.87 8.10 -6.80
N ARG A 144 7.71 7.15 -7.74
CA ARG A 144 6.87 7.32 -8.94
C ARG A 144 5.40 7.45 -8.57
N ILE A 145 4.89 6.62 -7.65
CA ILE A 145 3.50 6.68 -7.17
C ILE A 145 3.25 8.03 -6.50
N LEU A 146 4.13 8.46 -5.59
CA LEU A 146 4.01 9.76 -4.91
C LEU A 146 4.03 10.94 -5.88
N SER A 147 4.91 10.89 -6.89
CA SER A 147 4.97 11.91 -7.95
C SER A 147 3.66 11.97 -8.75
N GLN A 148 3.07 10.82 -9.10
CA GLN A 148 1.78 10.77 -9.79
C GLN A 148 0.65 11.32 -8.92
N ASN A 149 0.59 10.91 -7.64
CA ASN A 149 -0.42 11.39 -6.68
C ASN A 149 -0.31 12.90 -6.48
N LEU A 150 0.91 13.43 -6.38
CA LEU A 150 1.14 14.88 -6.25
C LEU A 150 0.62 15.64 -7.48
N ARG A 151 0.95 15.20 -8.70
CA ARG A 151 0.45 15.82 -9.93
C ARG A 151 -1.08 15.80 -10.00
N GLN A 152 -1.72 14.68 -9.67
CA GLN A 152 -3.18 14.59 -9.66
C GLN A 152 -3.81 15.53 -8.63
N THR A 153 -3.21 15.61 -7.44
CA THR A 153 -3.69 16.50 -6.37
C THR A 153 -3.51 17.97 -6.77
N SER A 154 -2.37 18.33 -7.38
CA SER A 154 -2.12 19.69 -7.87
C SER A 154 -3.11 20.09 -8.97
N SER A 155 -3.44 19.17 -9.90
CA SER A 155 -4.45 19.43 -10.92
C SER A 155 -5.83 19.68 -10.31
N ARG A 156 -6.26 18.82 -9.38
CA ARG A 156 -7.54 19.01 -8.68
C ARG A 156 -7.58 20.32 -7.90
N LEU A 157 -6.48 20.68 -7.23
CA LEU A 157 -6.40 21.95 -6.50
C LEU A 157 -6.54 23.15 -7.45
N ALA A 158 -5.91 23.11 -8.64
CA ALA A 158 -6.04 24.14 -9.65
C ALA A 158 -7.50 24.32 -10.10
N ASP A 159 -8.26 23.23 -10.26
CA ASP A 159 -9.69 23.30 -10.61
C ASP A 159 -10.57 24.00 -9.56
N TYR A 160 -10.14 23.98 -8.28
CA TYR A 160 -10.83 24.67 -7.19
C TYR A 160 -10.40 26.13 -7.02
N ILE A 161 -9.18 26.49 -7.43
CA ILE A 161 -8.63 27.85 -7.26
C ILE A 161 -9.00 28.75 -8.44
N LEU A 162 -9.29 28.18 -9.62
CA LEU A 162 -9.67 28.94 -10.80
C LEU A 162 -11.20 29.09 -10.90
N PRO A 163 -11.79 30.12 -10.23
CA PRO A 163 -12.42 31.22 -10.96
C PRO A 163 -12.25 32.55 -10.20
N ILE A 164 -11.04 33.06 -10.16
CA ILE A 164 -10.82 34.46 -9.78
C ILE A 164 -10.16 35.10 -11.01
N ALA A 165 -10.97 35.40 -11.98
CA ALA A 165 -10.70 36.33 -13.06
C ALA A 165 -11.91 37.25 -13.23
#